data_21862849800c4f86524b1a4dfa63b221
#
_entry.id   21862849800c4f86524b1a4dfa63b221
#
_cell.length_a   1.000
_cell.length_b   1.000
_cell.length_c   1.000
_cell.angle_alpha   90.00
_cell.angle_beta   90.00
_cell.angle_gamma   90.00
#
_symmetry.space_group_name_H-M   'P 1'
#
loop_
_entity.id
_entity.type
_entity.pdbx_description
1 polymer ?
#
loop_
_entity_poly.entity_id
_entity_poly.type
_entity_poly.pdbx_seq_one_letter_code
_entity_poly.pdbx_strand_id
1 'polypeptide(L)'
;MFFKSLLKSTFVYVGVFFVYVLVVEIIFGDWFSKYNLGPYMREHRLKKNPVTLLHDNKTYEFFYKRNYYGFRGDEMDPSKIEAVIIGGSTTDERFKPLEFTITENLNKLLKEKGHNFKIVNAGIAGQSTYGHIYNFKHWFPKLENFSPKLYIFILV
;
A
#
# COMPACT_ATOMS: atom_id res chain seq x y z
N MET A 1 19.15 49.18 13.45
CA MET A 1 19.18 48.86 12.01
C MET A 1 19.39 47.36 11.74
N PHE A 2 20.35 46.74 12.41
CA PHE A 2 20.71 45.31 12.29
C PHE A 2 19.56 44.34 12.56
N PHE A 3 18.78 44.53 13.62
CA PHE A 3 17.66 43.66 14.00
C PHE A 3 16.53 43.59 12.94
N LYS A 4 16.20 44.71 12.30
CA LYS A 4 15.22 44.78 11.22
C LYS A 4 15.70 44.05 9.96
N SER A 5 17.00 44.10 9.65
CA SER A 5 17.59 43.36 8.53
C SER A 5 17.57 41.84 8.79
N LEU A 6 17.94 41.43 10.01
CA LEU A 6 17.90 40.03 10.42
C LEU A 6 16.50 39.48 10.35
N LEU A 7 15.51 40.21 10.84
CA LEU A 7 14.09 39.79 10.80
C LEU A 7 13.60 39.60 9.35
N LYS A 8 13.91 40.53 8.45
CA LYS A 8 13.57 40.42 7.03
C LYS A 8 14.22 39.19 6.39
N SER A 9 15.50 38.96 6.66
CA SER A 9 16.20 37.78 6.13
C SER A 9 15.58 36.49 6.63
N THR A 10 15.25 36.41 7.92
CA THR A 10 14.58 35.24 8.49
C THR A 10 13.23 34.94 7.82
N PHE A 11 12.41 35.98 7.60
CA PHE A 11 11.13 35.81 6.90
C PHE A 11 11.29 35.28 5.47
N VAL A 12 12.31 35.75 4.74
CA VAL A 12 12.61 35.27 3.41
C VAL A 12 12.99 33.77 3.43
N TYR A 13 13.89 33.35 4.33
CA TYR A 13 14.29 31.96 4.44
C TYR A 13 13.13 31.03 4.84
N VAL A 14 12.31 31.47 5.79
CA VAL A 14 11.09 30.74 6.19
C VAL A 14 10.13 30.62 5.01
N GLY A 15 9.91 31.68 4.26
CA GLY A 15 9.07 31.66 3.06
C GLY A 15 9.59 30.69 2.00
N VAL A 16 10.91 30.74 1.70
CA VAL A 16 11.55 29.80 0.75
C VAL A 16 11.42 28.35 1.22
N PHE A 17 11.61 28.12 2.53
CA PHE A 17 11.43 26.77 3.10
C PHE A 17 10.01 26.23 2.89
N PHE A 18 8.98 27.05 3.16
CA PHE A 18 7.59 26.63 2.94
C PHE A 18 7.28 26.39 1.47
N VAL A 19 7.80 27.23 0.56
CA VAL A 19 7.64 27.00 -0.89
C VAL A 19 8.32 25.70 -1.29
N TYR A 20 9.52 25.41 -0.78
CA TYR A 20 10.22 24.16 -1.06
C TYR A 20 9.42 22.94 -0.57
N VAL A 21 8.92 22.99 0.69
CA VAL A 21 8.07 21.90 1.23
C VAL A 21 6.83 21.68 0.38
N LEU A 22 6.18 22.76 -0.05
CA LEU A 22 4.99 22.67 -0.90
C LEU A 22 5.30 22.05 -2.27
N VAL A 23 6.41 22.42 -2.89
CA VAL A 23 6.85 21.83 -4.17
C VAL A 23 7.16 20.34 -4.01
N VAL A 24 7.89 19.98 -2.96
CA VAL A 24 8.19 18.57 -2.66
C VAL A 24 6.89 17.77 -2.42
N GLU A 25 5.95 18.35 -1.69
CA GLU A 25 4.65 17.71 -1.43
C GLU A 25 3.81 17.55 -2.69
N ILE A 26 3.79 18.54 -3.60
CA ILE A 26 3.08 18.43 -4.89
C ILE A 26 3.68 17.33 -5.77
N ILE A 27 5.00 17.17 -5.77
CA ILE A 27 5.70 16.20 -6.64
C ILE A 27 5.68 14.79 -6.04
N PHE A 28 5.91 14.65 -4.74
CA PHE A 28 6.14 13.36 -4.07
C PHE A 28 5.14 13.04 -2.96
N GLY A 29 4.34 14.02 -2.54
CA GLY A 29 3.41 13.88 -1.45
C GLY A 29 2.04 13.36 -1.86
N ASP A 30 1.15 13.33 -0.89
CA ASP A 30 -0.22 12.84 -1.03
C ASP A 30 -1.25 13.72 -0.31
N TRP A 31 -0.90 14.97 0.05
CA TRP A 31 -1.82 15.92 0.72
C TRP A 31 -3.10 16.15 -0.10
N PHE A 32 -2.99 16.11 -1.42
CA PHE A 32 -4.11 16.30 -2.33
C PHE A 32 -4.68 14.99 -2.86
N SER A 33 -4.16 13.85 -2.40
CA SER A 33 -4.70 12.55 -2.78
C SER A 33 -6.05 12.30 -2.12
N LYS A 34 -7.01 11.81 -2.89
CA LYS A 34 -8.32 11.40 -2.39
C LYS A 34 -8.20 10.33 -1.29
N TYR A 35 -7.20 9.47 -1.40
CA TYR A 35 -6.91 8.39 -0.47
C TYR A 35 -5.54 8.58 0.18
N ASN A 36 -5.47 9.49 1.16
CA ASN A 36 -4.27 9.60 1.99
C ASN A 36 -4.22 8.43 2.97
N LEU A 37 -3.58 7.36 2.55
CA LEU A 37 -3.41 6.12 3.32
C LEU A 37 -2.09 6.07 4.08
N GLY A 38 -1.30 7.14 4.00
CA GLY A 38 0.02 7.25 4.62
C GLY A 38 1.14 6.54 3.85
N PRO A 39 2.39 6.67 4.29
CA PRO A 39 3.57 6.29 3.51
C PRO A 39 3.68 4.79 3.23
N TYR A 40 3.10 3.94 4.06
CA TYR A 40 3.14 2.49 3.88
C TYR A 40 2.12 1.96 2.87
N MET A 41 1.06 2.74 2.62
CA MET A 41 -0.09 2.37 1.80
C MET A 41 -0.15 3.15 0.50
N ARG A 42 0.91 3.91 0.18
CA ARG A 42 0.98 4.71 -1.04
C ARG A 42 0.87 3.84 -2.28
N GLU A 43 0.14 4.37 -3.25
CA GLU A 43 0.10 3.89 -4.61
C GLU A 43 1.51 3.71 -5.19
N HIS A 44 1.67 2.74 -6.08
CA HIS A 44 2.92 2.51 -6.85
C HIS A 44 4.19 2.40 -6.00
N ARG A 45 4.09 1.85 -4.82
CA ARG A 45 5.26 1.55 -4.00
C ARG A 45 6.10 0.46 -4.66
N LEU A 46 6.90 0.87 -5.64
CA LEU A 46 7.73 -0.02 -6.41
C LEU A 46 9.07 -0.24 -5.70
N LYS A 47 9.41 -1.49 -5.48
CA LYS A 47 10.74 -1.88 -5.06
C LYS A 47 11.18 -3.09 -5.88
N LYS A 48 12.30 -2.97 -6.58
CA LYS A 48 12.92 -4.12 -7.25
C LYS A 48 13.61 -5.00 -6.21
N ASN A 49 13.22 -6.26 -6.16
CA ASN A 49 13.80 -7.24 -5.25
C ASN A 49 14.22 -8.48 -6.04
N PRO A 50 15.49 -8.89 -5.93
CA PRO A 50 15.86 -10.25 -6.28
C PRO A 50 15.42 -11.20 -5.16
N VAL A 51 14.87 -12.34 -5.54
CA VAL A 51 14.54 -13.41 -4.59
C VAL A 51 14.89 -14.77 -5.18
N THR A 52 15.45 -15.62 -4.35
CA THR A 52 15.72 -17.02 -4.71
C THR A 52 14.69 -17.90 -4.02
N LEU A 53 13.91 -18.62 -4.79
CA LEU A 53 12.94 -19.59 -4.26
C LEU A 53 13.65 -20.90 -3.98
N LEU A 54 13.56 -21.39 -2.75
CA LEU A 54 14.33 -22.53 -2.25
C LEU A 54 14.03 -23.85 -2.96
N HIS A 55 12.82 -24.04 -3.48
CA HIS A 55 12.40 -25.31 -4.06
C HIS A 55 12.80 -25.51 -5.54
N ASP A 56 13.11 -24.43 -6.26
CA ASP A 56 13.52 -24.52 -7.66
C ASP A 56 14.90 -23.90 -7.94
N ASN A 57 15.54 -23.32 -6.93
CA ASN A 57 16.85 -22.64 -6.99
C ASN A 57 16.92 -21.54 -8.07
N LYS A 58 15.79 -21.01 -8.51
CA LYS A 58 15.76 -19.91 -9.47
C LYS A 58 15.73 -18.58 -8.76
N THR A 59 16.38 -17.59 -9.36
CA THR A 59 16.33 -16.21 -8.90
C THR A 59 15.29 -15.45 -9.74
N TYR A 60 14.36 -14.80 -9.04
CA TYR A 60 13.32 -13.98 -9.63
C TYR A 60 13.59 -12.51 -9.31
N GLU A 61 13.56 -11.67 -10.33
CA GLU A 61 13.54 -10.23 -10.17
C GLU A 61 12.09 -9.75 -10.33
N PHE A 62 11.60 -9.00 -9.36
CA PHE A 62 10.23 -8.51 -9.37
C PHE A 62 10.11 -7.14 -8.73
N PHE A 63 9.03 -6.44 -9.04
CA PHE A 63 8.66 -5.22 -8.38
C PHE A 63 7.60 -5.50 -7.31
N TYR A 64 7.91 -5.12 -6.07
CA TYR A 64 6.87 -5.04 -5.05
C TYR A 64 6.01 -3.81 -5.32
N LYS A 65 4.72 -4.00 -5.47
CA LYS A 65 3.75 -2.96 -5.84
C LYS A 65 2.55 -2.99 -4.90
N ARG A 66 2.06 -1.83 -4.56
CA ARG A 66 0.71 -1.61 -4.03
C ARG A 66 -0.07 -0.75 -5.01
N ASN A 67 -1.34 -1.07 -5.17
CA ASN A 67 -2.23 -0.32 -6.04
C ASN A 67 -2.69 1.01 -5.39
N TYR A 68 -3.42 1.81 -6.14
CA TYR A 68 -3.94 3.10 -5.70
C TYR A 68 -4.75 3.03 -4.40
N TYR A 69 -5.43 1.94 -4.16
CA TYR A 69 -6.27 1.71 -2.97
C TYR A 69 -5.49 1.13 -1.78
N GLY A 70 -4.19 0.89 -1.93
CA GLY A 70 -3.31 0.37 -0.89
C GLY A 70 -3.20 -1.15 -0.83
N PHE A 71 -3.94 -1.91 -1.62
CA PHE A 71 -3.81 -3.36 -1.69
C PHE A 71 -2.55 -3.77 -2.45
N ARG A 72 -1.95 -4.88 -2.05
CA ARG A 72 -0.82 -5.42 -2.79
C ARG A 72 -1.29 -5.97 -4.15
N GLY A 73 -0.56 -5.64 -5.21
CA GLY A 73 -0.83 -6.12 -6.56
C GLY A 73 -1.30 -5.04 -7.52
N ASP A 74 -2.01 -5.48 -8.54
CA ASP A 74 -2.47 -4.63 -9.62
C ASP A 74 -3.73 -3.84 -9.26
N GLU A 75 -4.03 -2.85 -10.12
CA GLU A 75 -5.22 -2.03 -9.95
C GLU A 75 -6.49 -2.89 -10.06
N MET A 76 -7.41 -2.64 -9.13
CA MET A 76 -8.70 -3.29 -9.10
C MET A 76 -9.75 -2.34 -8.56
N ASP A 77 -10.90 -2.30 -9.21
CA ASP A 77 -12.06 -1.56 -8.74
C ASP A 77 -12.53 -2.11 -7.36
N PRO A 78 -12.57 -1.30 -6.31
CA PRO A 78 -13.00 -1.73 -4.98
C PRO A 78 -14.38 -2.39 -4.94
N SER A 79 -15.30 -1.99 -5.82
CA SER A 79 -16.64 -2.56 -5.92
C SER A 79 -16.66 -4.03 -6.36
N LYS A 80 -15.57 -4.50 -6.97
CA LYS A 80 -15.41 -5.88 -7.47
C LYS A 80 -14.69 -6.79 -6.50
N ILE A 81 -14.25 -6.28 -5.36
CA ILE A 81 -13.54 -7.04 -4.34
C ILE A 81 -14.56 -7.81 -3.50
N GLU A 82 -14.46 -9.13 -3.50
CA GLU A 82 -15.38 -10.01 -2.77
C GLU A 82 -14.79 -10.53 -1.47
N ALA A 83 -13.45 -10.63 -1.39
CA ALA A 83 -12.76 -10.99 -0.15
C ALA A 83 -11.47 -10.20 0.05
N VAL A 84 -11.09 -10.06 1.31
CA VAL A 84 -9.87 -9.38 1.73
C VAL A 84 -9.08 -10.27 2.66
N ILE A 85 -7.80 -10.51 2.33
CA ILE A 85 -6.87 -11.17 3.23
C ILE A 85 -6.13 -10.10 4.04
N ILE A 86 -6.20 -10.21 5.36
CA ILE A 86 -5.64 -9.26 6.32
C ILE A 86 -4.59 -9.99 7.16
N GLY A 87 -3.46 -9.35 7.39
CA GLY A 87 -2.40 -9.90 8.23
C GLY A 87 -1.14 -9.07 8.23
N GLY A 88 -0.09 -9.63 8.81
CA GLY A 88 1.22 -9.02 8.93
C GLY A 88 2.13 -9.27 7.71
N SER A 89 3.42 -9.47 7.97
CA SER A 89 4.45 -9.70 6.94
C SER A 89 4.24 -10.99 6.15
N THR A 90 3.69 -12.03 6.77
CA THR A 90 3.35 -13.32 6.13
C THR A 90 2.23 -13.18 5.11
N THR A 91 1.35 -12.20 5.26
CA THR A 91 0.30 -11.86 4.30
C THR A 91 0.81 -10.87 3.25
N ASP A 92 1.58 -9.87 3.67
CA ASP A 92 2.19 -8.89 2.75
C ASP A 92 3.13 -9.57 1.75
N GLU A 93 3.85 -10.63 2.18
CA GLU A 93 4.76 -11.44 1.35
C GLU A 93 5.70 -10.61 0.46
N ARG A 94 6.19 -9.46 0.98
CA ARG A 94 6.92 -8.44 0.20
C ARG A 94 8.16 -8.94 -0.54
N PHE A 95 8.70 -10.09 -0.15
CA PHE A 95 9.89 -10.71 -0.74
C PHE A 95 9.55 -11.84 -1.71
N LYS A 96 8.29 -11.95 -2.13
CA LYS A 96 7.87 -12.90 -3.17
C LYS A 96 7.37 -12.13 -4.40
N PRO A 97 7.59 -12.64 -5.62
CA PRO A 97 6.86 -12.21 -6.80
C PRO A 97 5.34 -12.34 -6.57
N LEU A 98 4.56 -11.48 -7.22
CA LEU A 98 3.11 -11.42 -6.99
C LEU A 98 2.42 -12.75 -7.26
N GLU A 99 2.78 -13.42 -8.34
CA GLU A 99 2.24 -14.71 -8.79
C GLU A 99 2.46 -15.87 -7.81
N PHE A 100 3.42 -15.74 -6.88
CA PHE A 100 3.71 -16.76 -5.86
C PHE A 100 3.07 -16.45 -4.50
N THR A 101 2.32 -15.36 -4.39
CA THR A 101 1.65 -15.02 -3.14
C THR A 101 0.46 -15.94 -2.87
N ILE A 102 0.11 -16.08 -1.60
CA ILE A 102 -1.07 -16.85 -1.17
C ILE A 102 -2.33 -16.31 -1.88
N THR A 103 -2.48 -14.99 -1.93
CA THR A 103 -3.64 -14.33 -2.53
C THR A 103 -3.79 -14.66 -4.01
N GLU A 104 -2.69 -14.54 -4.79
CA GLU A 104 -2.76 -14.81 -6.22
C GLU A 104 -2.95 -16.30 -6.53
N ASN A 105 -2.34 -17.18 -5.74
CA ASN A 105 -2.61 -18.62 -5.86
C ASN A 105 -4.06 -18.97 -5.57
N LEU A 106 -4.69 -18.34 -4.56
CA LEU A 106 -6.12 -18.53 -4.29
C LEU A 106 -6.98 -17.98 -5.43
N ASN A 107 -6.69 -16.79 -5.95
CA ASN A 107 -7.40 -16.24 -7.11
C ASN A 107 -7.31 -17.17 -8.32
N LYS A 108 -6.13 -17.72 -8.58
CA LYS A 108 -5.91 -18.67 -9.68
C LYS A 108 -6.73 -19.95 -9.50
N LEU A 109 -6.65 -20.58 -8.32
CA LEU A 109 -7.39 -21.80 -8.00
C LEU A 109 -8.91 -21.60 -8.10
N LEU A 110 -9.43 -20.48 -7.62
CA LEU A 110 -10.85 -20.16 -7.73
C LEU A 110 -11.28 -20.02 -9.19
N LYS A 111 -10.47 -19.30 -9.99
CA LYS A 111 -10.72 -19.16 -11.43
C LYS A 111 -10.71 -20.50 -12.17
N GLU A 112 -9.75 -21.38 -11.86
CA GLU A 112 -9.66 -22.73 -12.44
C GLU A 112 -10.89 -23.60 -12.10
N LYS A 113 -11.50 -23.36 -10.93
CA LYS A 113 -12.76 -24.01 -10.51
C LYS A 113 -14.02 -23.31 -11.04
N GLY A 114 -13.90 -22.32 -11.91
CA GLY A 114 -15.03 -21.60 -12.50
C GLY A 114 -15.64 -20.51 -11.59
N HIS A 115 -15.00 -20.18 -10.46
CA HIS A 115 -15.46 -19.11 -9.58
C HIS A 115 -14.84 -17.77 -9.98
N ASN A 116 -15.67 -16.78 -10.25
CA ASN A 116 -15.22 -15.41 -10.52
C ASN A 116 -15.15 -14.61 -9.22
N PHE A 117 -14.50 -15.16 -8.21
CA PHE A 117 -14.35 -14.58 -6.88
C PHE A 117 -13.01 -13.83 -6.78
N LYS A 118 -13.04 -12.54 -6.40
CA LYS A 118 -11.88 -11.68 -6.36
C LYS A 118 -11.40 -11.41 -4.94
N ILE A 119 -10.20 -11.87 -4.65
CA ILE A 119 -9.54 -11.69 -3.36
C ILE A 119 -8.41 -10.68 -3.49
N VAL A 120 -8.31 -9.75 -2.55
CA VAL A 120 -7.19 -8.79 -2.47
C VAL A 120 -6.36 -9.00 -1.21
N ASN A 121 -5.10 -8.61 -1.31
CA ASN A 121 -4.14 -8.69 -0.22
C ASN A 121 -4.01 -7.33 0.49
N ALA A 122 -4.50 -7.27 1.72
CA ALA A 122 -4.39 -6.13 2.62
C ALA A 122 -3.32 -6.33 3.72
N GLY A 123 -2.40 -7.26 3.53
CA GLY A 123 -1.30 -7.50 4.46
C GLY A 123 -0.36 -6.30 4.56
N ILE A 124 0.09 -5.98 5.77
CA ILE A 124 1.04 -4.91 6.05
C ILE A 124 2.12 -5.43 6.98
N ALA A 125 3.37 -5.47 6.49
CA ALA A 125 4.47 -5.93 7.29
C ALA A 125 4.66 -5.10 8.57
N GLY A 126 4.79 -5.78 9.71
CA GLY A 126 4.92 -5.15 11.03
C GLY A 126 3.59 -4.74 11.66
N GLN A 127 2.45 -5.01 11.02
CA GLN A 127 1.15 -4.67 11.56
C GLN A 127 0.72 -5.69 12.62
N SER A 128 0.29 -5.19 13.77
CA SER A 128 -0.33 -5.96 14.84
C SER A 128 -1.84 -6.05 14.69
N THR A 129 -2.49 -6.83 15.54
CA THR A 129 -3.97 -6.90 15.61
C THR A 129 -4.61 -5.52 15.80
N TYR A 130 -3.97 -4.63 16.57
CA TYR A 130 -4.44 -3.23 16.70
C TYR A 130 -4.41 -2.50 15.35
N GLY A 131 -3.36 -2.70 14.56
CA GLY A 131 -3.27 -2.16 13.20
C GLY A 131 -4.34 -2.72 12.28
N HIS A 132 -4.73 -3.99 12.43
CA HIS A 132 -5.85 -4.55 11.67
C HIS A 132 -7.17 -3.85 12.01
N ILE A 133 -7.44 -3.58 13.29
CA ILE A 133 -8.61 -2.78 13.72
C ILE A 133 -8.55 -1.36 13.13
N TYR A 134 -7.37 -0.77 13.09
CA TYR A 134 -7.15 0.54 12.48
C TYR A 134 -7.54 0.55 10.99
N ASN A 135 -7.24 -0.52 10.23
CA ASN A 135 -7.63 -0.64 8.83
C ASN A 135 -9.15 -0.57 8.65
N PHE A 136 -9.92 -1.24 9.51
CA PHE A 136 -11.39 -1.17 9.48
C PHE A 136 -11.94 0.21 9.80
N LYS A 137 -11.26 0.99 10.64
CA LYS A 137 -11.70 2.33 11.04
C LYS A 137 -11.27 3.42 10.08
N HIS A 138 -10.10 3.28 9.45
CA HIS A 138 -9.45 4.41 8.78
C HIS A 138 -9.02 4.16 7.34
N TRP A 139 -8.94 2.92 6.90
CA TRP A 139 -8.58 2.59 5.52
C TRP A 139 -9.80 2.14 4.72
N PHE A 140 -10.39 1.02 5.06
CA PHE A 140 -11.49 0.44 4.28
C PHE A 140 -12.69 1.36 4.10
N PRO A 141 -13.13 2.16 5.11
CA PRO A 141 -14.25 3.09 4.93
C PRO A 141 -13.98 4.25 3.95
N LYS A 142 -12.72 4.49 3.60
CA LYS A 142 -12.36 5.51 2.59
C LYS A 142 -12.54 5.02 1.16
N LEU A 143 -12.66 3.72 0.95
CA LEU A 143 -12.76 3.11 -0.37
C LEU A 143 -14.22 3.15 -0.85
N GLU A 144 -14.47 3.83 -1.95
CA GLU A 144 -15.81 3.96 -2.51
C GLU A 144 -16.34 2.61 -2.99
N ASN A 145 -17.59 2.32 -2.64
CA ASN A 145 -18.28 1.09 -3.05
C ASN A 145 -17.57 -0.21 -2.60
N PHE A 146 -16.70 -0.12 -1.60
CA PHE A 146 -16.00 -1.29 -1.06
C PHE A 146 -16.87 -2.02 -0.06
N SER A 147 -17.36 -3.20 -0.45
CA SER A 147 -18.25 -4.04 0.37
C SER A 147 -17.93 -5.53 0.19
N PRO A 148 -16.75 -5.99 0.64
CA PRO A 148 -16.39 -7.39 0.51
C PRO A 148 -17.27 -8.28 1.38
N LYS A 149 -17.55 -9.48 0.87
CA LYS A 149 -18.39 -10.49 1.55
C LYS A 149 -17.63 -11.27 2.62
N LEU A 150 -16.29 -11.29 2.52
CA LEU A 150 -15.45 -12.11 3.38
C LEU A 150 -14.17 -11.37 3.78
N TYR A 151 -13.81 -11.48 5.06
CA TYR A 151 -12.51 -11.09 5.59
C TYR A 151 -11.79 -12.31 6.13
N ILE A 152 -10.57 -12.55 5.64
CA ILE A 152 -9.72 -13.68 6.02
C ILE A 152 -8.54 -13.12 6.80
N PHE A 153 -8.36 -13.59 8.03
CA PHE A 153 -7.23 -13.16 8.87
C PHE A 153 -6.15 -14.24 8.89
N ILE A 154 -4.92 -13.84 8.58
CA ILE A 154 -3.72 -14.65 8.80
C ILE A 154 -3.01 -14.07 10.01
N LEU A 155 -3.23 -14.71 11.16
CA LEU A 155 -2.63 -14.33 12.43
C LEU A 155 -1.46 -15.28 12.71
N VAL A 156 -0.28 -14.68 12.92
CA VAL A 156 0.97 -15.41 13.23
C VAL A 156 1.60 -14.80 14.47
#